data_39e64bf1a786b006684da15615d713d9
#
_entry.id   39e64bf1a786b006684da15615d713d9
#
_cell.length_a   1.000
_cell.length_b   1.000
_cell.length_c   1.000
_cell.angle_alpha   90.00
_cell.angle_beta   90.00
_cell.angle_gamma   90.00
#
_symmetry.space_group_name_H-M   'P 1'
#
loop_
_entity.id
_entity.type
_entity.pdbx_description
1 polymer ?
#
loop_
_entity_poly.entity_id
_entity_poly.type
_entity_poly.pdbx_seq_one_letter_code
_entity_poly.pdbx_strand_id
1 'polypeptide(L)'
;MRASCRLAQPRPTGPGQDVRRRPPRIHERLDDLTKRRVEILTIVVTGSIATDHLMRFPGRFSEQLLPDHLHKVSLSFLVDDLVVHRGGVAGNMAYAIGVLGGDVALVGAAGADFADYRAWLQSHGVNCDHVHISKTAHTARFVCTTDVDMAQIASFYPGAMSEARDIALADTVSAIGTPDLVIVGANDPAAMYVHTEECRKLGLAFAADPSQQLARLSGEEIAKLIDGAAYLFTNDYEWDLLLSKTGWSEADVMAQVNLRVTTLGPEGVDLVDRDGTTIHVGVVPETSQVDPTGVGDAFRAGFLSGRSAGLSLERSAQLGSLVAVLVLESTGTQEWAWDNKVAERRLADAYGDAAAAEIAAVLA
;
A
#
# COMPACT_ATOMS: atom_id res chain seq x y z
N MET A 1 17.66 79.18 42.47
CA MET A 1 18.02 77.79 42.66
C MET A 1 17.33 76.98 41.55
N ARG A 2 18.08 76.53 40.55
CA ARG A 2 17.54 75.78 39.40
C ARG A 2 17.96 74.31 39.57
N ALA A 3 16.99 73.43 39.77
CA ALA A 3 17.21 71.99 39.79
C ALA A 3 17.10 71.45 38.35
N SER A 4 18.17 70.92 37.84
CA SER A 4 18.22 70.25 36.50
C SER A 4 17.75 68.82 36.62
N CYS A 5 16.65 68.50 35.94
CA CYS A 5 16.14 67.15 35.78
C CYS A 5 16.87 66.51 34.59
N ARG A 6 17.67 65.45 34.84
CA ARG A 6 18.26 64.60 33.77
C ARG A 6 17.27 63.58 33.35
N LEU A 7 16.83 63.62 32.08
CA LEU A 7 16.08 62.63 31.43
C LEU A 7 16.99 61.42 31.11
N ALA A 8 16.60 60.24 31.60
CA ALA A 8 17.23 58.96 31.27
C ALA A 8 16.82 58.55 29.87
N GLN A 9 17.79 58.25 29.01
CA GLN A 9 17.54 57.67 27.67
C GLN A 9 17.21 56.18 27.80
N PRO A 10 16.23 55.63 27.02
CA PRO A 10 15.96 54.21 27.00
C PRO A 10 17.04 53.47 26.20
N ARG A 11 17.48 52.34 26.72
CA ARG A 11 18.38 51.39 26.03
C ARG A 11 17.67 50.76 24.81
N PRO A 12 18.37 50.48 23.69
CA PRO A 12 17.80 49.80 22.56
C PRO A 12 17.59 48.33 22.92
N THR A 13 16.36 47.83 22.81
CA THR A 13 16.01 46.42 22.81
C THR A 13 16.50 45.83 21.51
N GLY A 14 17.44 44.88 21.57
CA GLY A 14 17.89 44.08 20.43
C GLY A 14 16.75 43.25 19.85
N PRO A 15 16.84 42.86 18.56
CA PRO A 15 15.79 42.10 17.92
C PRO A 15 15.69 40.71 18.57
N GLY A 16 14.49 40.42 19.13
CA GLY A 16 14.14 39.11 19.60
C GLY A 16 14.21 38.11 18.43
N GLN A 17 15.07 37.11 18.54
CA GLN A 17 15.08 35.98 17.66
C GLN A 17 13.76 35.24 17.85
N ASP A 18 12.83 35.45 16.92
CA ASP A 18 11.65 34.61 16.72
C ASP A 18 12.13 33.22 16.25
N VAL A 19 12.49 32.37 17.20
CA VAL A 19 12.80 30.97 16.94
C VAL A 19 11.46 30.26 16.67
N ARG A 20 10.94 30.47 15.50
CA ARG A 20 9.91 29.56 14.93
C ARG A 20 10.55 28.18 14.86
N ARG A 21 10.27 27.35 15.86
CA ARG A 21 10.60 25.93 15.81
C ARG A 21 9.94 25.37 14.54
N ARG A 22 10.73 25.09 13.54
CA ARG A 22 10.26 24.28 12.39
C ARG A 22 9.72 22.98 12.98
N PRO A 23 8.54 22.51 12.53
CA PRO A 23 8.07 21.19 12.94
C PRO A 23 9.19 20.18 12.64
N PRO A 24 9.42 19.19 13.51
CA PRO A 24 10.45 18.18 13.28
C PRO A 24 10.23 17.56 11.91
N ARG A 25 11.30 17.41 11.15
CA ARG A 25 11.25 16.76 9.84
C ARG A 25 10.68 15.35 10.02
N ILE A 26 9.88 14.89 9.08
CA ILE A 26 9.24 13.54 9.12
C ILE A 26 10.29 12.46 9.40
N HIS A 27 11.51 12.64 8.90
CA HIS A 27 12.66 11.76 9.17
C HIS A 27 13.01 11.68 10.68
N GLU A 28 13.02 12.83 11.39
CA GLU A 28 13.29 12.85 12.85
C GLU A 28 12.18 12.13 13.63
N ARG A 29 10.93 12.15 13.13
CA ARG A 29 9.83 11.37 13.72
C ARG A 29 9.97 9.88 13.47
N LEU A 30 10.40 9.47 12.26
CA LEU A 30 10.62 8.05 11.95
C LEU A 30 11.83 7.47 12.69
N ASP A 31 12.91 8.28 12.90
CA ASP A 31 14.07 7.88 13.72
C ASP A 31 13.75 7.89 15.23
N ASP A 32 12.81 8.71 15.68
CA ASP A 32 12.35 8.74 17.07
C ASP A 32 11.44 7.56 17.40
N LEU A 33 10.68 7.06 16.41
CA LEU A 33 9.87 5.83 16.53
C LEU A 33 10.75 4.58 16.75
N THR A 34 11.95 4.53 16.17
CA THR A 34 12.90 3.41 16.37
C THR A 34 13.52 3.37 17.78
N LYS A 35 13.36 4.41 18.59
CA LYS A 35 13.91 4.51 19.96
C LYS A 35 12.89 4.26 21.06
N ARG A 36 11.59 4.17 20.73
CA ARG A 36 10.55 3.84 21.69
C ARG A 36 10.43 2.33 21.86
N ARG A 37 10.08 1.87 23.07
CA ARG A 37 9.60 0.50 23.34
C ARG A 37 8.60 0.12 22.25
N VAL A 38 8.63 -1.15 21.80
CA VAL A 38 7.73 -1.74 20.81
C VAL A 38 6.26 -1.38 21.15
N GLU A 39 5.83 -0.18 20.78
CA GLU A 39 4.42 0.18 20.65
C GLU A 39 4.06 -0.23 19.23
N ILE A 40 3.10 -1.12 19.09
CA ILE A 40 2.58 -1.51 17.78
C ILE A 40 2.06 -0.23 17.11
N LEU A 41 2.66 0.14 15.98
CA LEU A 41 2.24 1.34 15.25
C LEU A 41 0.90 1.10 14.58
N THR A 42 -0.03 2.06 14.71
CA THR A 42 -1.32 2.01 14.02
C THR A 42 -1.16 2.39 12.57
N ILE A 43 -1.51 1.49 11.67
CA ILE A 43 -1.48 1.71 10.22
C ILE A 43 -2.89 1.88 9.68
N VAL A 44 -3.14 2.95 8.94
CA VAL A 44 -4.36 3.11 8.13
C VAL A 44 -4.04 2.70 6.70
N VAL A 45 -4.82 1.78 6.14
CA VAL A 45 -4.71 1.38 4.73
C VAL A 45 -5.93 1.90 3.98
N THR A 46 -5.73 2.83 3.04
CA THR A 46 -6.77 3.30 2.15
C THR A 46 -6.50 2.85 0.71
N GLY A 47 -7.53 2.34 0.04
CA GLY A 47 -7.41 1.79 -1.31
C GLY A 47 -8.65 0.99 -1.72
N SER A 48 -8.51 0.23 -2.80
CA SER A 48 -9.59 -0.60 -3.31
C SER A 48 -9.89 -1.80 -2.41
N ILE A 49 -11.19 -2.10 -2.31
CA ILE A 49 -11.76 -3.32 -1.74
C ILE A 49 -12.53 -3.99 -2.88
N ALA A 50 -12.16 -5.21 -3.27
CA ALA A 50 -12.74 -5.89 -4.42
C ALA A 50 -12.88 -7.39 -4.21
N THR A 51 -13.59 -8.05 -5.10
CA THR A 51 -13.61 -9.51 -5.23
C THR A 51 -13.26 -9.91 -6.65
N ASP A 52 -12.51 -11.01 -6.81
CA ASP A 52 -12.10 -11.56 -8.08
C ASP A 52 -12.96 -12.78 -8.41
N HIS A 53 -13.72 -12.69 -9.47
CA HIS A 53 -14.60 -13.76 -9.98
C HIS A 53 -13.96 -14.42 -11.17
N LEU A 54 -13.33 -15.56 -10.94
CA LEU A 54 -12.56 -16.29 -11.93
C LEU A 54 -13.36 -17.48 -12.44
N MET A 55 -13.57 -17.52 -13.75
CA MET A 55 -14.35 -18.58 -14.43
C MET A 55 -13.47 -19.32 -15.41
N ARG A 56 -13.72 -20.61 -15.59
CA ARG A 56 -13.07 -21.44 -16.59
C ARG A 56 -14.05 -21.84 -17.67
N PHE A 57 -13.71 -21.51 -18.93
CA PHE A 57 -14.43 -21.92 -20.09
C PHE A 57 -13.74 -23.17 -20.71
N PRO A 58 -14.46 -24.32 -20.83
CA PRO A 58 -13.86 -25.59 -21.31
C PRO A 58 -13.64 -25.64 -22.82
N GLY A 59 -13.92 -24.58 -23.56
CA GLY A 59 -13.68 -24.41 -24.99
C GLY A 59 -12.61 -23.38 -25.30
N ARG A 60 -12.55 -22.96 -26.57
CA ARG A 60 -11.67 -21.88 -27.04
C ARG A 60 -12.48 -20.67 -27.48
N PHE A 61 -12.10 -19.49 -27.05
CA PHE A 61 -12.74 -18.25 -27.53
C PHE A 61 -12.57 -18.09 -29.04
N SER A 62 -11.43 -18.51 -29.60
CA SER A 62 -11.14 -18.46 -31.04
C SER A 62 -12.12 -19.24 -31.88
N GLU A 63 -12.76 -20.29 -31.33
CA GLU A 63 -13.76 -21.08 -32.00
C GLU A 63 -15.18 -20.48 -31.95
N GLN A 64 -15.40 -19.56 -30.97
CA GLN A 64 -16.70 -18.91 -30.71
C GLN A 64 -16.78 -17.52 -31.31
N LEU A 65 -15.65 -16.82 -31.43
CA LEU A 65 -15.57 -15.46 -31.95
C LEU A 65 -15.34 -15.50 -33.47
N LEU A 66 -16.30 -14.98 -34.23
CA LEU A 66 -16.17 -14.85 -35.67
C LEU A 66 -15.59 -13.47 -36.01
N PRO A 67 -14.35 -13.35 -36.52
CA PRO A 67 -13.68 -12.06 -36.77
C PRO A 67 -14.52 -11.10 -37.61
N ASP A 68 -15.19 -11.58 -38.64
CA ASP A 68 -16.00 -10.77 -39.56
C ASP A 68 -17.33 -10.27 -38.94
N HIS A 69 -17.70 -10.82 -37.76
CA HIS A 69 -18.98 -10.53 -37.08
C HIS A 69 -18.83 -9.85 -35.73
N LEU A 70 -17.62 -9.37 -35.36
CA LEU A 70 -17.36 -8.74 -34.07
C LEU A 70 -18.29 -7.52 -33.80
N HIS A 71 -18.77 -6.83 -34.84
CA HIS A 71 -19.70 -5.72 -34.71
C HIS A 71 -21.12 -6.16 -34.28
N LYS A 72 -21.41 -7.45 -34.25
CA LYS A 72 -22.70 -8.05 -33.87
C LYS A 72 -22.55 -9.16 -32.84
N VAL A 73 -21.47 -9.13 -32.05
CA VAL A 73 -21.19 -10.18 -31.07
C VAL A 73 -22.32 -10.25 -30.05
N SER A 74 -22.91 -11.44 -29.92
CA SER A 74 -23.83 -11.82 -28.85
C SER A 74 -23.51 -13.27 -28.49
N LEU A 75 -22.66 -13.44 -27.48
CA LEU A 75 -22.17 -14.76 -27.05
C LEU A 75 -22.45 -14.98 -25.58
N SER A 76 -22.72 -16.23 -25.24
CA SER A 76 -22.79 -16.71 -23.87
C SER A 76 -21.86 -17.92 -23.74
N PHE A 77 -20.96 -17.87 -22.78
CA PHE A 77 -20.08 -19.00 -22.49
C PHE A 77 -20.67 -19.80 -21.33
N LEU A 78 -20.82 -21.12 -21.53
CA LEU A 78 -21.09 -22.02 -20.44
C LEU A 78 -19.76 -22.30 -19.75
N VAL A 79 -19.62 -21.94 -18.51
CA VAL A 79 -18.40 -22.13 -17.71
C VAL A 79 -18.58 -23.30 -16.75
N ASP A 80 -17.50 -24.04 -16.50
CA ASP A 80 -17.54 -25.24 -15.66
C ASP A 80 -17.23 -24.90 -14.20
N ASP A 81 -16.54 -23.76 -13.95
CA ASP A 81 -16.07 -23.40 -12.64
C ASP A 81 -16.22 -21.88 -12.41
N LEU A 82 -16.52 -21.53 -11.17
CA LEU A 82 -16.52 -20.15 -10.67
C LEU A 82 -15.86 -20.12 -9.29
N VAL A 83 -14.69 -19.51 -9.21
CA VAL A 83 -14.01 -19.26 -7.95
C VAL A 83 -14.12 -17.78 -7.64
N VAL A 84 -14.46 -17.46 -6.38
CA VAL A 84 -14.53 -16.08 -5.91
C VAL A 84 -13.45 -15.89 -4.85
N HIS A 85 -12.45 -15.07 -5.16
CA HIS A 85 -11.41 -14.68 -4.21
C HIS A 85 -11.70 -13.29 -3.66
N ARG A 86 -11.24 -13.07 -2.43
CA ARG A 86 -11.17 -11.74 -1.81
C ARG A 86 -9.98 -11.02 -2.41
N GLY A 87 -10.10 -9.70 -2.59
CA GLY A 87 -9.06 -8.93 -3.27
C GLY A 87 -9.21 -7.43 -3.02
N GLY A 88 -8.56 -6.68 -3.89
CA GLY A 88 -8.40 -5.23 -3.76
C GLY A 88 -7.16 -4.87 -2.97
N VAL A 89 -6.41 -3.89 -3.45
CA VAL A 89 -5.09 -3.51 -2.93
C VAL A 89 -5.12 -3.25 -1.41
N ALA A 90 -6.09 -2.46 -0.93
CA ALA A 90 -6.19 -2.17 0.50
C ALA A 90 -6.68 -3.38 1.30
N GLY A 91 -7.60 -4.19 0.76
CA GLY A 91 -8.06 -5.42 1.40
C GLY A 91 -6.92 -6.41 1.60
N ASN A 92 -6.08 -6.59 0.57
CA ASN A 92 -4.93 -7.50 0.61
C ASN A 92 -3.87 -7.04 1.61
N MET A 93 -3.50 -5.75 1.58
CA MET A 93 -2.52 -5.20 2.52
C MET A 93 -3.03 -5.25 3.97
N ALA A 94 -4.29 -4.85 4.21
CA ALA A 94 -4.86 -4.88 5.55
C ALA A 94 -4.94 -6.31 6.12
N TYR A 95 -5.33 -7.29 5.29
CA TYR A 95 -5.32 -8.70 5.66
C TYR A 95 -3.91 -9.14 6.08
N ALA A 96 -2.90 -8.89 5.24
CA ALA A 96 -1.54 -9.32 5.53
C ALA A 96 -0.96 -8.66 6.79
N ILE A 97 -1.20 -7.35 7.01
CA ILE A 97 -0.79 -6.64 8.23
C ILE A 97 -1.48 -7.26 9.46
N GLY A 98 -2.78 -7.55 9.38
CA GLY A 98 -3.54 -8.17 10.46
C GLY A 98 -3.05 -9.59 10.79
N VAL A 99 -2.77 -10.42 9.78
CA VAL A 99 -2.17 -11.77 9.97
C VAL A 99 -0.81 -11.71 10.66
N LEU A 100 -0.02 -10.67 10.40
CA LEU A 100 1.27 -10.43 11.06
C LEU A 100 1.14 -9.79 12.45
N GLY A 101 -0.09 -9.62 12.97
CA GLY A 101 -0.35 -9.07 14.30
C GLY A 101 -0.28 -7.54 14.40
N GLY A 102 -0.23 -6.84 13.26
CA GLY A 102 -0.22 -5.37 13.22
C GLY A 102 -1.57 -4.74 13.57
N ASP A 103 -1.54 -3.53 14.14
CA ASP A 103 -2.74 -2.70 14.36
C ASP A 103 -3.10 -1.97 13.06
N VAL A 104 -4.18 -2.39 12.40
CA VAL A 104 -4.55 -1.91 11.07
C VAL A 104 -6.03 -1.53 10.96
N ALA A 105 -6.29 -0.34 10.41
CA ALA A 105 -7.62 0.12 10.04
C ALA A 105 -7.75 0.23 8.52
N LEU A 106 -8.79 -0.41 7.97
CA LEU A 106 -9.11 -0.38 6.55
C LEU A 106 -10.06 0.77 6.23
N VAL A 107 -9.67 1.60 5.27
CA VAL A 107 -10.47 2.72 4.73
C VAL A 107 -10.70 2.50 3.24
N GLY A 108 -11.95 2.50 2.83
CA GLY A 108 -12.35 2.29 1.45
C GLY A 108 -13.86 2.20 1.33
N ALA A 109 -14.35 1.94 0.14
CA ALA A 109 -15.78 1.81 -0.10
C ALA A 109 -16.11 0.42 -0.65
N ALA A 110 -17.16 -0.18 -0.11
CA ALA A 110 -17.67 -1.49 -0.49
C ALA A 110 -19.20 -1.46 -0.57
N GLY A 111 -19.82 -2.46 -1.18
CA GLY A 111 -21.26 -2.59 -1.25
C GLY A 111 -21.86 -3.37 -0.07
N ALA A 112 -23.19 -3.51 -0.08
CA ALA A 112 -23.90 -4.32 0.93
C ALA A 112 -23.49 -5.81 0.92
N ASP A 113 -22.87 -6.26 -0.18
CA ASP A 113 -22.31 -7.60 -0.35
C ASP A 113 -20.93 -7.81 0.30
N PHE A 114 -20.43 -6.84 1.04
CA PHE A 114 -19.15 -6.90 1.77
C PHE A 114 -19.22 -7.67 3.09
N ALA A 115 -20.39 -8.07 3.58
CA ALA A 115 -20.56 -8.58 4.93
C ALA A 115 -19.67 -9.80 5.26
N ASP A 116 -19.60 -10.80 4.38
CA ASP A 116 -18.78 -12.00 4.56
C ASP A 116 -17.28 -11.67 4.45
N TYR A 117 -16.90 -10.75 3.56
CA TYR A 117 -15.52 -10.29 3.44
C TYR A 117 -15.10 -9.47 4.66
N ARG A 118 -15.99 -8.60 5.19
CA ARG A 118 -15.76 -7.88 6.46
C ARG A 118 -15.49 -8.85 7.61
N ALA A 119 -16.33 -9.89 7.75
CA ALA A 119 -16.17 -10.88 8.81
C ALA A 119 -14.84 -11.63 8.70
N TRP A 120 -14.42 -11.94 7.48
CA TRP A 120 -13.10 -12.52 7.19
C TRP A 120 -11.96 -11.61 7.64
N LEU A 121 -11.95 -10.36 7.24
CA LEU A 121 -10.92 -9.38 7.60
C LEU A 121 -10.86 -9.17 9.12
N GLN A 122 -12.02 -9.02 9.76
CA GLN A 122 -12.11 -8.85 11.22
C GLN A 122 -11.60 -10.08 11.98
N SER A 123 -11.81 -11.29 11.48
CA SER A 123 -11.27 -12.51 12.09
C SER A 123 -9.75 -12.60 12.01
N HIS A 124 -9.12 -11.78 11.16
CA HIS A 124 -7.67 -11.66 10.99
C HIS A 124 -7.11 -10.33 11.55
N GLY A 125 -7.85 -9.69 12.48
CA GLY A 125 -7.33 -8.53 13.21
C GLY A 125 -7.51 -7.17 12.52
N VAL A 126 -8.23 -7.10 11.40
CA VAL A 126 -8.43 -5.84 10.66
C VAL A 126 -9.62 -5.06 11.23
N ASN A 127 -9.41 -3.80 11.60
CA ASN A 127 -10.50 -2.87 11.90
C ASN A 127 -11.18 -2.40 10.61
N CYS A 128 -12.43 -2.83 10.38
CA CYS A 128 -13.24 -2.48 9.22
C CYS A 128 -14.32 -1.43 9.50
N ASP A 129 -14.28 -0.72 10.64
CA ASP A 129 -15.33 0.23 11.03
C ASP A 129 -15.32 1.50 10.19
N HIS A 130 -14.22 1.75 9.47
CA HIS A 130 -14.02 2.90 8.58
C HIS A 130 -14.27 2.58 7.11
N VAL A 131 -14.83 1.41 6.79
CA VAL A 131 -15.26 1.05 5.45
C VAL A 131 -16.64 1.65 5.19
N HIS A 132 -16.72 2.53 4.19
CA HIS A 132 -18.00 3.07 3.71
C HIS A 132 -18.81 1.98 3.00
N ILE A 133 -20.07 1.79 3.40
CA ILE A 133 -20.96 0.84 2.75
C ILE A 133 -21.94 1.57 1.85
N SER A 134 -21.78 1.37 0.55
CA SER A 134 -22.67 1.92 -0.46
C SER A 134 -24.10 1.40 -0.29
N LYS A 135 -25.07 2.30 -0.46
CA LYS A 135 -26.50 1.96 -0.45
C LYS A 135 -27.02 1.52 -1.82
N THR A 136 -26.23 1.75 -2.87
CA THR A 136 -26.70 1.63 -4.26
C THR A 136 -25.79 0.76 -5.14
N ALA A 137 -24.50 0.65 -4.80
CA ALA A 137 -23.53 -0.07 -5.58
C ALA A 137 -23.07 -1.36 -4.86
N HIS A 138 -22.64 -2.35 -5.62
CA HIS A 138 -21.94 -3.52 -5.12
C HIS A 138 -20.46 -3.21 -4.88
N THR A 139 -19.80 -4.05 -4.09
CA THR A 139 -18.33 -4.08 -3.98
C THR A 139 -17.70 -4.21 -5.37
N ALA A 140 -16.55 -3.58 -5.58
CA ALA A 140 -15.81 -3.69 -6.84
C ALA A 140 -15.51 -5.16 -7.19
N ARG A 141 -15.53 -5.47 -8.49
CA ARG A 141 -15.33 -6.84 -8.98
C ARG A 141 -14.43 -6.89 -10.19
N PHE A 142 -13.46 -7.76 -10.14
CA PHE A 142 -12.78 -8.25 -11.33
C PHE A 142 -13.46 -9.53 -11.77
N VAL A 143 -13.93 -9.60 -13.00
CA VAL A 143 -14.59 -10.76 -13.56
C VAL A 143 -13.77 -11.22 -14.75
N CYS A 144 -13.24 -12.43 -14.70
CA CYS A 144 -12.38 -12.98 -15.73
C CYS A 144 -12.82 -14.39 -16.11
N THR A 145 -12.98 -14.63 -17.41
CA THR A 145 -13.18 -15.95 -17.96
C THR A 145 -11.93 -16.35 -18.73
N THR A 146 -11.35 -17.49 -18.38
CA THR A 146 -10.14 -18.06 -19.01
C THR A 146 -10.51 -19.31 -19.77
N ASP A 147 -10.08 -19.42 -21.02
CA ASP A 147 -10.29 -20.61 -21.86
C ASP A 147 -9.17 -21.65 -21.73
N VAL A 148 -9.29 -22.77 -22.48
CA VAL A 148 -8.30 -23.87 -22.43
C VAL A 148 -6.92 -23.48 -22.95
N ASP A 149 -6.83 -22.45 -23.79
CA ASP A 149 -5.56 -21.93 -24.34
C ASP A 149 -5.00 -20.78 -23.48
N MET A 150 -5.55 -20.54 -22.27
CA MET A 150 -5.19 -19.46 -21.34
C MET A 150 -5.50 -18.06 -21.88
N ALA A 151 -6.32 -17.94 -22.94
CA ALA A 151 -6.85 -16.64 -23.37
C ALA A 151 -7.91 -16.16 -22.38
N GLN A 152 -7.96 -14.83 -22.16
CA GLN A 152 -8.80 -14.23 -21.12
C GLN A 152 -9.74 -13.16 -21.69
N ILE A 153 -10.98 -13.20 -21.24
CA ILE A 153 -11.94 -12.11 -21.40
C ILE A 153 -12.26 -11.59 -19.99
N ALA A 154 -11.84 -10.36 -19.71
CA ALA A 154 -11.97 -9.78 -18.39
C ALA A 154 -12.71 -8.45 -18.41
N SER A 155 -13.36 -8.13 -17.28
CA SER A 155 -14.04 -6.88 -17.00
C SER A 155 -13.80 -6.45 -15.57
N PHE A 156 -13.60 -5.16 -15.35
CA PHE A 156 -13.54 -4.59 -14.00
C PHE A 156 -14.74 -3.68 -13.76
N TYR A 157 -15.54 -4.03 -12.77
CA TYR A 157 -16.65 -3.22 -12.27
C TYR A 157 -16.18 -2.45 -11.03
N PRO A 158 -16.02 -1.11 -11.09
CA PRO A 158 -15.54 -0.32 -9.97
C PRO A 158 -16.55 -0.23 -8.81
N GLY A 159 -17.85 -0.31 -9.09
CA GLY A 159 -18.90 -0.31 -8.08
C GLY A 159 -18.76 0.81 -7.05
N ALA A 160 -18.86 0.43 -5.77
CA ALA A 160 -18.74 1.34 -4.65
C ALA A 160 -17.37 2.02 -4.54
N MET A 161 -16.32 1.51 -5.19
CA MET A 161 -14.97 2.09 -5.13
C MET A 161 -14.95 3.58 -5.45
N SER A 162 -15.84 4.06 -6.34
CA SER A 162 -15.95 5.48 -6.69
C SER A 162 -16.45 6.36 -5.54
N GLU A 163 -17.11 5.79 -4.53
CA GLU A 163 -17.60 6.51 -3.35
C GLU A 163 -16.48 6.71 -2.30
N ALA A 164 -15.31 6.09 -2.47
CA ALA A 164 -14.17 6.28 -1.58
C ALA A 164 -13.69 7.74 -1.55
N ARG A 165 -13.96 8.53 -2.58
CA ARG A 165 -13.65 9.98 -2.64
C ARG A 165 -14.43 10.82 -1.64
N ASP A 166 -15.52 10.29 -1.12
CA ASP A 166 -16.40 10.97 -0.17
C ASP A 166 -16.05 10.61 1.29
N ILE A 167 -15.03 9.76 1.49
CA ILE A 167 -14.54 9.37 2.81
C ILE A 167 -13.50 10.38 3.27
N ALA A 168 -13.72 10.99 4.45
CA ALA A 168 -12.74 11.88 5.07
C ALA A 168 -11.83 11.09 6.01
N LEU A 169 -10.51 11.12 5.79
CA LEU A 169 -9.53 10.52 6.71
C LEU A 169 -9.55 11.19 8.09
N ALA A 170 -9.93 12.47 8.16
CA ALA A 170 -10.09 13.20 9.42
C ALA A 170 -11.07 12.51 10.38
N ASP A 171 -12.15 11.90 9.85
CA ASP A 171 -13.12 11.17 10.67
C ASP A 171 -12.50 9.88 11.23
N THR A 172 -11.74 9.16 10.41
CA THR A 172 -10.98 7.98 10.85
C THR A 172 -9.98 8.35 11.93
N VAL A 173 -9.17 9.39 11.71
CA VAL A 173 -8.19 9.89 12.69
C VAL A 173 -8.85 10.32 14.00
N SER A 174 -10.04 10.93 13.93
CA SER A 174 -10.80 11.31 15.12
C SER A 174 -11.26 10.10 15.93
N ALA A 175 -11.54 8.98 15.29
CA ALA A 175 -12.04 7.77 15.92
C ALA A 175 -10.93 6.89 16.52
N ILE A 176 -9.81 6.71 15.79
CA ILE A 176 -8.72 5.78 16.20
C ILE A 176 -7.51 6.48 16.84
N GLY A 177 -7.47 7.82 16.82
CA GLY A 177 -6.27 8.60 17.13
C GLY A 177 -5.39 8.83 15.89
N THR A 178 -4.25 9.51 16.09
CA THR A 178 -3.32 9.79 14.99
C THR A 178 -2.59 8.53 14.57
N PRO A 179 -2.79 8.01 13.35
CA PRO A 179 -2.05 6.86 12.88
C PRO A 179 -0.57 7.22 12.66
N ASP A 180 0.30 6.23 12.80
CA ASP A 180 1.73 6.40 12.55
C ASP A 180 2.04 6.43 11.05
N LEU A 181 1.22 5.74 10.25
CA LEU A 181 1.34 5.71 8.80
C LEU A 181 -0.02 5.54 8.14
N VAL A 182 -0.23 6.26 7.04
CA VAL A 182 -1.34 6.03 6.12
C VAL A 182 -0.80 5.46 4.81
N ILE A 183 -1.29 4.31 4.37
CA ILE A 183 -0.98 3.76 3.05
C ILE A 183 -2.07 4.24 2.09
N VAL A 184 -1.69 5.04 1.09
CA VAL A 184 -2.58 5.46 0.00
C VAL A 184 -2.32 4.54 -1.19
N GLY A 185 -3.05 3.42 -1.21
CA GLY A 185 -2.98 2.42 -2.27
C GLY A 185 -3.90 2.73 -3.45
N ALA A 186 -3.76 1.94 -4.52
CA ALA A 186 -4.56 2.11 -5.73
C ALA A 186 -6.07 2.03 -5.45
N ASN A 187 -6.78 3.06 -5.89
CA ASN A 187 -8.21 3.26 -5.67
C ASN A 187 -8.82 4.07 -6.83
N ASP A 188 -10.03 4.57 -6.64
CA ASP A 188 -10.52 5.69 -7.44
C ASP A 188 -9.52 6.85 -7.39
N PRO A 189 -9.08 7.40 -8.54
CA PRO A 189 -8.07 8.45 -8.56
C PRO A 189 -8.43 9.68 -7.72
N ALA A 190 -9.70 10.09 -7.69
CA ALA A 190 -10.12 11.23 -6.88
C ALA A 190 -10.00 10.92 -5.38
N ALA A 191 -10.31 9.68 -4.95
CA ALA A 191 -10.11 9.25 -3.57
C ALA A 191 -8.61 9.28 -3.20
N MET A 192 -7.73 8.80 -4.08
CA MET A 192 -6.29 8.85 -3.85
C MET A 192 -5.81 10.29 -3.61
N TYR A 193 -6.28 11.25 -4.42
CA TYR A 193 -5.94 12.67 -4.22
C TYR A 193 -6.46 13.23 -2.91
N VAL A 194 -7.74 12.99 -2.61
CA VAL A 194 -8.36 13.48 -1.38
C VAL A 194 -7.59 12.97 -0.17
N HIS A 195 -7.32 11.66 -0.10
CA HIS A 195 -6.62 11.06 1.02
C HIS A 195 -5.16 11.52 1.13
N THR A 196 -4.45 11.68 0.00
CA THR A 196 -3.08 12.22 0.00
C THR A 196 -3.05 13.67 0.50
N GLU A 197 -3.97 14.53 0.03
CA GLU A 197 -4.08 15.91 0.50
C GLU A 197 -4.47 16.00 1.98
N GLU A 198 -5.33 15.10 2.47
CA GLU A 198 -5.67 15.05 3.88
C GLU A 198 -4.48 14.61 4.74
N CYS A 199 -3.68 13.64 4.29
CA CYS A 199 -2.44 13.29 4.97
C CYS A 199 -1.53 14.52 5.14
N ARG A 200 -1.34 15.32 4.10
CA ARG A 200 -0.54 16.55 4.17
C ARG A 200 -1.14 17.57 5.13
N LYS A 201 -2.46 17.84 5.04
CA LYS A 201 -3.15 18.81 5.90
C LYS A 201 -3.13 18.42 7.36
N LEU A 202 -3.25 17.14 7.65
CA LEU A 202 -3.24 16.60 9.01
C LEU A 202 -1.82 16.33 9.53
N GLY A 203 -0.79 16.48 8.69
CA GLY A 203 0.61 16.22 9.06
C GLY A 203 0.89 14.75 9.32
N LEU A 204 0.17 13.84 8.64
CA LEU A 204 0.34 12.40 8.73
C LEU A 204 1.46 11.94 7.79
N ALA A 205 2.27 11.01 8.24
CA ALA A 205 3.17 10.28 7.36
C ALA A 205 2.35 9.38 6.43
N PHE A 206 2.70 9.33 5.14
CA PHE A 206 1.99 8.46 4.21
C PHE A 206 2.93 7.74 3.26
N ALA A 207 2.50 6.54 2.84
CA ALA A 207 3.09 5.77 1.76
C ALA A 207 2.23 5.95 0.50
N ALA A 208 2.85 6.35 -0.59
CA ALA A 208 2.21 6.43 -1.90
C ALA A 208 2.41 5.11 -2.65
N ASP A 209 1.32 4.44 -3.00
CA ASP A 209 1.30 3.22 -3.79
C ASP A 209 0.30 3.35 -4.95
N PRO A 210 0.65 4.12 -5.99
CA PRO A 210 -0.26 4.35 -7.11
C PRO A 210 -0.51 3.11 -7.96
N SER A 211 0.43 2.16 -7.98
CA SER A 211 0.28 0.86 -8.62
C SER A 211 -0.29 0.98 -10.06
N GLN A 212 -1.23 0.12 -10.48
CA GLN A 212 -1.84 0.14 -11.81
C GLN A 212 -2.52 1.47 -12.22
N GLN A 213 -2.81 2.36 -11.27
CA GLN A 213 -3.39 3.67 -11.61
C GLN A 213 -2.40 4.57 -12.35
N LEU A 214 -1.09 4.33 -12.23
CA LEU A 214 -0.07 5.03 -13.02
C LEU A 214 -0.36 4.99 -14.53
N ALA A 215 -0.93 3.91 -15.04
CA ALA A 215 -1.27 3.79 -16.46
C ALA A 215 -2.32 4.83 -16.92
N ARG A 216 -3.20 5.28 -16.02
CA ARG A 216 -4.32 6.19 -16.32
C ARG A 216 -4.02 7.65 -15.99
N LEU A 217 -3.14 7.90 -15.03
CA LEU A 217 -2.83 9.22 -14.51
C LEU A 217 -1.90 9.99 -15.46
N SER A 218 -2.03 11.29 -15.50
CA SER A 218 -1.06 12.21 -16.13
C SER A 218 0.16 12.40 -15.23
N GLY A 219 1.26 12.95 -15.78
CA GLY A 219 2.46 13.24 -15.00
C GLY A 219 2.21 14.24 -13.86
N GLU A 220 1.36 15.26 -14.07
CA GLU A 220 0.99 16.23 -13.02
C GLU A 220 0.20 15.56 -11.88
N GLU A 221 -0.66 14.62 -12.23
CA GLU A 221 -1.44 13.85 -11.27
C GLU A 221 -0.55 12.94 -10.44
N ILE A 222 0.38 12.22 -11.08
CA ILE A 222 1.37 11.39 -10.40
C ILE A 222 2.21 12.23 -9.43
N ALA A 223 2.71 13.39 -9.90
CA ALA A 223 3.49 14.31 -9.08
C ALA A 223 2.76 14.70 -7.78
N LYS A 224 1.45 15.00 -7.88
CA LYS A 224 0.62 15.33 -6.72
C LYS A 224 0.44 14.17 -5.75
N LEU A 225 0.38 12.93 -6.22
CA LEU A 225 0.20 11.76 -5.35
C LEU A 225 1.45 11.44 -4.54
N ILE A 226 2.64 11.68 -5.09
CA ILE A 226 3.89 11.27 -4.45
C ILE A 226 4.56 12.38 -3.63
N ASP A 227 4.20 13.65 -3.85
CA ASP A 227 4.82 14.78 -3.16
C ASP A 227 4.69 14.68 -1.64
N GLY A 228 5.82 14.63 -0.95
CA GLY A 228 5.90 14.52 0.51
C GLY A 228 5.71 13.10 1.05
N ALA A 229 5.63 12.07 0.21
CA ALA A 229 5.49 10.70 0.67
C ALA A 229 6.70 10.24 1.50
N ALA A 230 6.43 9.55 2.61
CA ALA A 230 7.45 8.88 3.39
C ALA A 230 8.02 7.67 2.63
N TYR A 231 7.17 6.95 1.93
CA TYR A 231 7.51 5.82 1.07
C TYR A 231 6.83 5.96 -0.28
N LEU A 232 7.55 5.66 -1.35
CA LEU A 232 7.00 5.48 -2.68
C LEU A 232 7.21 4.02 -3.10
N PHE A 233 6.11 3.30 -3.33
CA PHE A 233 6.15 1.93 -3.83
C PHE A 233 5.89 1.88 -5.33
N THR A 234 6.71 1.11 -6.04
CA THR A 234 6.54 0.78 -7.46
C THR A 234 7.10 -0.62 -7.71
N ASN A 235 6.72 -1.26 -8.80
CA ASN A 235 7.57 -2.24 -9.44
C ASN A 235 8.48 -1.54 -10.47
N ASP A 236 9.35 -2.29 -11.15
CA ASP A 236 10.27 -1.78 -12.17
C ASP A 236 9.53 -1.12 -13.35
N TYR A 237 8.49 -1.78 -13.86
CA TYR A 237 7.65 -1.22 -14.94
C TYR A 237 6.93 0.07 -14.51
N GLU A 238 6.37 0.09 -13.32
CA GLU A 238 5.69 1.25 -12.73
C GLU A 238 6.66 2.42 -12.50
N TRP A 239 7.90 2.09 -12.12
CA TRP A 239 8.97 3.09 -11.96
C TRP A 239 9.30 3.77 -13.29
N ASP A 240 9.55 3.00 -14.33
CA ASP A 240 9.82 3.53 -15.67
C ASP A 240 8.65 4.35 -16.22
N LEU A 241 7.43 3.87 -15.98
CA LEU A 241 6.20 4.56 -16.39
C LEU A 241 6.04 5.90 -15.66
N LEU A 242 6.34 5.96 -14.37
CA LEU A 242 6.31 7.18 -13.56
C LEU A 242 7.30 8.21 -14.14
N LEU A 243 8.55 7.83 -14.36
CA LEU A 243 9.58 8.71 -14.95
C LEU A 243 9.15 9.21 -16.34
N SER A 244 8.66 8.29 -17.18
CA SER A 244 8.21 8.63 -18.54
C SER A 244 7.06 9.63 -18.53
N LYS A 245 6.09 9.47 -17.65
CA LYS A 245 4.88 10.33 -17.60
C LYS A 245 5.13 11.68 -16.96
N THR A 246 5.97 11.72 -15.92
CA THR A 246 6.30 12.98 -15.24
C THR A 246 7.34 13.77 -16.01
N GLY A 247 8.17 13.11 -16.81
CA GLY A 247 9.36 13.70 -17.44
C GLY A 247 10.47 14.01 -16.42
N TRP A 248 10.36 13.47 -15.21
CA TRP A 248 11.30 13.68 -14.13
C TRP A 248 12.49 12.72 -14.22
N SER A 249 13.64 13.18 -13.74
CA SER A 249 14.77 12.30 -13.43
C SER A 249 14.51 11.57 -12.09
N GLU A 250 15.29 10.51 -11.84
CA GLU A 250 15.26 9.84 -10.53
C GLU A 250 15.54 10.83 -9.38
N ALA A 251 16.47 11.77 -9.57
CA ALA A 251 16.78 12.78 -8.57
C ALA A 251 15.60 13.72 -8.28
N ASP A 252 14.80 14.05 -9.32
CA ASP A 252 13.60 14.87 -9.14
C ASP A 252 12.55 14.14 -8.31
N VAL A 253 12.36 12.82 -8.54
CA VAL A 253 11.46 11.99 -7.73
C VAL A 253 11.98 11.90 -6.31
N MET A 254 13.28 11.62 -6.11
CA MET A 254 13.88 11.53 -4.76
C MET A 254 13.85 12.85 -3.99
N ALA A 255 13.72 13.98 -4.67
CA ALA A 255 13.46 15.26 -4.01
C ALA A 255 12.05 15.35 -3.41
N GLN A 256 11.08 14.58 -3.91
CA GLN A 256 9.69 14.58 -3.46
C GLN A 256 9.41 13.55 -2.35
N VAL A 257 10.16 12.44 -2.30
CA VAL A 257 9.90 11.32 -1.39
C VAL A 257 11.07 11.07 -0.44
N ASN A 258 10.84 10.36 0.69
CA ASN A 258 11.94 10.06 1.60
C ASN A 258 12.61 8.72 1.27
N LEU A 259 11.83 7.70 0.90
CA LEU A 259 12.34 6.39 0.50
C LEU A 259 11.57 5.88 -0.71
N ARG A 260 12.31 5.50 -1.75
CA ARG A 260 11.79 4.71 -2.85
C ARG A 260 11.97 3.23 -2.56
N VAL A 261 10.94 2.44 -2.82
CA VAL A 261 10.93 0.97 -2.69
C VAL A 261 10.46 0.40 -4.02
N THR A 262 11.37 -0.13 -4.82
CA THR A 262 11.06 -0.66 -6.15
C THR A 262 11.29 -2.16 -6.19
N THR A 263 10.21 -2.93 -6.37
CA THR A 263 10.28 -4.39 -6.52
C THR A 263 10.67 -4.77 -7.95
N LEU A 264 11.57 -5.76 -8.07
CA LEU A 264 12.21 -6.20 -9.32
C LEU A 264 11.83 -7.66 -9.65
N GLY A 265 10.67 -8.11 -9.20
CA GLY A 265 10.22 -9.50 -9.37
C GLY A 265 11.21 -10.48 -8.74
N PRO A 266 11.70 -11.50 -9.49
CA PRO A 266 12.63 -12.51 -8.96
C PRO A 266 14.01 -11.93 -8.59
N GLU A 267 14.36 -10.74 -9.01
CA GLU A 267 15.61 -10.07 -8.65
C GLU A 267 15.56 -9.39 -7.27
N GLY A 268 14.37 -9.28 -6.66
CA GLY A 268 14.23 -8.75 -5.31
C GLY A 268 13.70 -7.32 -5.26
N VAL A 269 14.33 -6.46 -4.46
CA VAL A 269 13.87 -5.09 -4.22
C VAL A 269 15.04 -4.14 -4.00
N ASP A 270 14.93 -2.95 -4.57
CA ASP A 270 15.82 -1.82 -4.31
C ASP A 270 15.13 -0.80 -3.40
N LEU A 271 15.83 -0.43 -2.34
CA LEU A 271 15.47 0.62 -1.41
C LEU A 271 16.45 1.79 -1.62
N VAL A 272 15.95 2.94 -2.05
CA VAL A 272 16.78 4.12 -2.27
C VAL A 272 16.29 5.25 -1.38
N ASP A 273 17.14 5.73 -0.49
CA ASP A 273 16.81 6.86 0.36
C ASP A 273 17.06 8.21 -0.32
N ARG A 274 16.65 9.29 0.35
CA ARG A 274 16.81 10.66 -0.17
C ARG A 274 18.26 11.05 -0.40
N ASP A 275 19.21 10.46 0.31
CA ASP A 275 20.65 10.75 0.19
C ASP A 275 21.30 9.90 -0.93
N GLY A 276 20.51 9.05 -1.60
CA GLY A 276 20.94 8.19 -2.70
C GLY A 276 21.60 6.89 -2.23
N THR A 277 21.53 6.58 -0.92
CA THR A 277 21.97 5.28 -0.41
C THR A 277 21.03 4.19 -0.90
N THR A 278 21.58 3.16 -1.52
CA THR A 278 20.82 2.03 -2.05
C THR A 278 21.08 0.78 -1.23
N ILE A 279 20.01 0.09 -0.85
CA ILE A 279 20.02 -1.23 -0.25
C ILE A 279 19.29 -2.16 -1.22
N HIS A 280 19.98 -3.21 -1.67
CA HIS A 280 19.37 -4.28 -2.45
C HIS A 280 19.11 -5.49 -1.57
N VAL A 281 17.91 -6.07 -1.66
CA VAL A 281 17.53 -7.29 -0.94
C VAL A 281 16.97 -8.30 -1.94
N GLY A 282 17.61 -9.47 -2.04
CA GLY A 282 17.14 -10.58 -2.86
C GLY A 282 15.86 -11.22 -2.32
N VAL A 283 15.25 -12.10 -3.10
CA VAL A 283 14.00 -12.77 -2.73
C VAL A 283 14.24 -13.96 -1.77
N VAL A 284 13.24 -14.28 -0.96
CA VAL A 284 13.11 -15.62 -0.38
C VAL A 284 12.80 -16.59 -1.52
N PRO A 285 13.55 -17.69 -1.69
CA PRO A 285 13.28 -18.66 -2.76
C PRO A 285 11.88 -19.26 -2.62
N GLU A 286 11.13 -19.25 -3.71
CA GLU A 286 9.84 -19.92 -3.80
C GLU A 286 10.00 -21.44 -3.98
N THR A 287 9.02 -22.21 -3.51
CA THR A 287 8.89 -23.64 -3.74
C THR A 287 7.98 -23.96 -4.92
N SER A 288 7.11 -23.03 -5.26
CA SER A 288 6.20 -23.11 -6.42
C SER A 288 5.73 -21.72 -6.81
N GLN A 289 5.39 -21.53 -8.07
CA GLN A 289 4.72 -20.33 -8.56
C GLN A 289 3.28 -20.71 -8.92
N VAL A 290 2.32 -20.29 -8.08
CA VAL A 290 0.91 -20.66 -8.21
C VAL A 290 0.11 -19.49 -8.78
N ASP A 291 0.16 -18.33 -8.13
CA ASP A 291 -0.60 -17.14 -8.52
C ASP A 291 0.19 -15.86 -8.18
N PRO A 292 0.58 -15.05 -9.18
CA PRO A 292 1.31 -13.81 -8.93
C PRO A 292 0.43 -12.66 -8.42
N THR A 293 -0.90 -12.85 -8.37
CA THR A 293 -1.83 -11.81 -7.94
C THR A 293 -1.62 -11.45 -6.47
N GLY A 294 -1.50 -10.15 -6.16
CA GLY A 294 -1.35 -9.67 -4.80
C GLY A 294 0.05 -9.83 -4.17
N VAL A 295 1.03 -10.40 -4.90
CA VAL A 295 2.42 -10.53 -4.42
C VAL A 295 3.02 -9.16 -4.05
N GLY A 296 2.75 -8.14 -4.86
CA GLY A 296 3.15 -6.76 -4.57
C GLY A 296 2.50 -6.19 -3.30
N ASP A 297 1.19 -6.42 -3.11
CA ASP A 297 0.46 -5.99 -1.90
C ASP A 297 1.04 -6.67 -0.65
N ALA A 298 1.33 -7.96 -0.77
CA ALA A 298 1.92 -8.78 0.29
C ALA A 298 3.33 -8.28 0.69
N PHE A 299 4.17 -7.96 -0.31
CA PHE A 299 5.48 -7.35 -0.06
C PHE A 299 5.35 -6.04 0.73
N ARG A 300 4.48 -5.13 0.27
CA ARG A 300 4.25 -3.84 0.93
C ARG A 300 3.77 -4.01 2.37
N ALA A 301 2.83 -4.91 2.59
CA ALA A 301 2.31 -5.22 3.92
C ALA A 301 3.40 -5.77 4.84
N GLY A 302 4.18 -6.76 4.41
CA GLY A 302 5.30 -7.32 5.16
C GLY A 302 6.39 -6.29 5.46
N PHE A 303 6.78 -5.51 4.45
CA PHE A 303 7.76 -4.43 4.63
C PHE A 303 7.31 -3.41 5.67
N LEU A 304 6.07 -2.91 5.56
CA LEU A 304 5.54 -1.88 6.46
C LEU A 304 5.25 -2.43 7.85
N SER A 305 4.85 -3.71 7.99
CA SER A 305 4.77 -4.39 9.28
C SER A 305 6.14 -4.47 9.96
N GLY A 306 7.20 -4.80 9.22
CA GLY A 306 8.56 -4.79 9.73
C GLY A 306 8.99 -3.38 10.18
N ARG A 307 8.70 -2.35 9.40
CA ARG A 307 8.96 -0.95 9.78
C ARG A 307 8.20 -0.53 11.03
N SER A 308 6.92 -0.92 11.11
CA SER A 308 6.08 -0.68 12.29
C SER A 308 6.65 -1.34 13.55
N ALA A 309 7.21 -2.53 13.42
CA ALA A 309 7.86 -3.26 14.51
C ALA A 309 9.30 -2.78 14.82
N GLY A 310 9.80 -1.75 14.14
CA GLY A 310 11.12 -1.15 14.38
C GLY A 310 12.28 -1.89 13.71
N LEU A 311 12.03 -2.80 12.78
CA LEU A 311 13.09 -3.45 12.01
C LEU A 311 13.83 -2.45 11.11
N SER A 312 15.09 -2.75 10.79
CA SER A 312 15.87 -2.00 9.79
C SER A 312 15.18 -2.06 8.41
N LEU A 313 15.57 -1.19 7.48
CA LEU A 313 15.06 -1.22 6.10
C LEU A 313 15.32 -2.59 5.45
N GLU A 314 16.53 -3.13 5.62
CA GLU A 314 16.92 -4.43 5.08
C GLU A 314 16.05 -5.57 5.67
N ARG A 315 15.89 -5.63 7.00
CA ARG A 315 15.07 -6.66 7.67
C ARG A 315 13.59 -6.55 7.30
N SER A 316 13.10 -5.33 7.16
CA SER A 316 11.72 -5.09 6.69
C SER A 316 11.51 -5.57 5.25
N ALA A 317 12.48 -5.36 4.37
CA ALA A 317 12.41 -5.87 2.99
C ALA A 317 12.50 -7.41 2.93
N GLN A 318 13.29 -8.02 3.80
CA GLN A 318 13.38 -9.48 3.94
C GLN A 318 12.05 -10.08 4.43
N LEU A 319 11.39 -9.44 5.40
CA LEU A 319 10.03 -9.82 5.81
C LEU A 319 9.02 -9.64 4.67
N GLY A 320 9.08 -8.51 3.96
CA GLY A 320 8.25 -8.26 2.78
C GLY A 320 8.42 -9.33 1.72
N SER A 321 9.65 -9.74 1.43
CA SER A 321 9.96 -10.81 0.49
C SER A 321 9.37 -12.16 0.92
N LEU A 322 9.44 -12.49 2.21
CA LEU A 322 8.84 -13.73 2.72
C LEU A 322 7.31 -13.72 2.54
N VAL A 323 6.64 -12.63 2.93
CA VAL A 323 5.16 -12.54 2.79
C VAL A 323 4.75 -12.60 1.32
N ALA A 324 5.50 -11.94 0.44
CA ALA A 324 5.29 -11.98 -1.00
C ALA A 324 5.35 -13.42 -1.56
N VAL A 325 6.34 -14.19 -1.13
CA VAL A 325 6.49 -15.58 -1.57
C VAL A 325 5.39 -16.48 -1.03
N LEU A 326 4.91 -16.28 0.21
CA LEU A 326 3.78 -17.04 0.75
C LEU A 326 2.51 -16.82 -0.09
N VAL A 327 2.29 -15.60 -0.58
CA VAL A 327 1.18 -15.30 -1.50
C VAL A 327 1.40 -15.92 -2.87
N LEU A 328 2.60 -15.81 -3.44
CA LEU A 328 2.95 -16.43 -4.73
C LEU A 328 2.69 -17.94 -4.77
N GLU A 329 2.89 -18.62 -3.65
CA GLU A 329 2.70 -20.06 -3.47
C GLU A 329 1.23 -20.47 -3.20
N SER A 330 0.31 -19.49 -3.10
CA SER A 330 -1.11 -19.70 -2.82
C SER A 330 -1.97 -19.37 -4.03
N THR A 331 -3.18 -19.93 -4.08
CA THR A 331 -4.19 -19.49 -5.06
C THR A 331 -5.03 -18.40 -4.42
N GLY A 332 -4.99 -17.18 -4.99
CA GLY A 332 -5.66 -16.01 -4.41
C GLY A 332 -4.81 -15.29 -3.36
N THR A 333 -5.19 -14.04 -3.11
CA THR A 333 -4.36 -13.05 -2.40
C THR A 333 -4.39 -13.19 -0.87
N GLN A 334 -5.40 -13.89 -0.31
CA GLN A 334 -5.67 -14.00 1.13
C GLN A 334 -5.88 -15.44 1.60
N GLU A 335 -5.41 -16.43 0.83
CA GLU A 335 -5.57 -17.87 1.13
C GLU A 335 -4.27 -18.48 1.69
N TRP A 336 -3.29 -17.66 2.02
CA TRP A 336 -2.05 -18.07 2.68
C TRP A 336 -2.15 -17.98 4.21
N ALA A 337 -1.29 -18.68 4.91
CA ALA A 337 -1.24 -18.68 6.38
C ALA A 337 0.16 -18.38 6.90
N TRP A 338 0.22 -17.74 8.05
CA TRP A 338 1.47 -17.48 8.77
C TRP A 338 1.75 -18.62 9.77
N ASP A 339 2.95 -19.19 9.67
CA ASP A 339 3.49 -20.11 10.67
C ASP A 339 4.90 -19.64 11.09
N ASN A 340 5.06 -19.31 12.37
CA ASN A 340 6.29 -18.73 12.89
C ASN A 340 7.53 -19.63 12.61
N LYS A 341 7.41 -20.98 12.74
CA LYS A 341 8.52 -21.89 12.53
C LYS A 341 8.92 -22.02 11.06
N VAL A 342 7.91 -22.02 10.18
CA VAL A 342 8.14 -22.05 8.73
C VAL A 342 8.77 -20.74 8.29
N ALA A 343 8.27 -19.62 8.78
CA ALA A 343 8.78 -18.28 8.50
C ALA A 343 10.26 -18.13 8.95
N GLU A 344 10.55 -18.48 10.20
CA GLU A 344 11.92 -18.41 10.74
C GLU A 344 12.89 -19.26 9.93
N ARG A 345 12.53 -20.51 9.60
CA ARG A 345 13.36 -21.38 8.79
C ARG A 345 13.62 -20.80 7.41
N ARG A 346 12.57 -20.32 6.70
CA ARG A 346 12.71 -19.76 5.36
C ARG A 346 13.57 -18.49 5.35
N LEU A 347 13.42 -17.65 6.37
CA LEU A 347 14.28 -16.47 6.56
C LEU A 347 15.72 -16.86 6.84
N ALA A 348 15.97 -17.89 7.68
CA ALA A 348 17.31 -18.39 7.95
C ALA A 348 17.98 -18.96 6.70
N ASP A 349 17.25 -19.75 5.92
CA ASP A 349 17.73 -20.34 4.67
C ASP A 349 18.08 -19.26 3.63
N ALA A 350 17.30 -18.15 3.55
CA ALA A 350 17.50 -17.09 2.59
C ALA A 350 18.51 -16.02 3.02
N TYR A 351 18.52 -15.64 4.32
CA TYR A 351 19.23 -14.46 4.80
C TYR A 351 20.12 -14.72 6.03
N GLY A 352 20.16 -15.96 6.52
CA GLY A 352 20.95 -16.39 7.68
C GLY A 352 20.23 -16.25 9.01
N ASP A 353 20.74 -16.98 10.01
CA ASP A 353 20.11 -17.11 11.33
C ASP A 353 19.92 -15.78 12.08
N ALA A 354 20.85 -14.84 11.92
CA ALA A 354 20.75 -13.53 12.56
C ALA A 354 19.54 -12.73 12.05
N ALA A 355 19.29 -12.74 10.72
CA ALA A 355 18.15 -12.08 10.13
C ALA A 355 16.82 -12.73 10.57
N ALA A 356 16.78 -14.07 10.58
CA ALA A 356 15.61 -14.81 11.02
C ALA A 356 15.28 -14.51 12.49
N ALA A 357 16.27 -14.50 13.38
CA ALA A 357 16.07 -14.22 14.80
C ALA A 357 15.59 -12.78 15.07
N GLU A 358 16.17 -11.79 14.38
CA GLU A 358 15.76 -10.38 14.50
C GLU A 358 14.29 -10.19 14.06
N ILE A 359 13.89 -10.80 12.94
CA ILE A 359 12.52 -10.69 12.41
C ILE A 359 11.55 -11.47 13.30
N ALA A 360 11.88 -12.69 13.71
CA ALA A 360 11.03 -13.51 14.57
C ALA A 360 10.74 -12.83 15.93
N ALA A 361 11.72 -12.10 16.48
CA ALA A 361 11.58 -11.42 17.78
C ALA A 361 10.50 -10.34 17.81
N VAL A 362 10.08 -9.80 16.66
CA VAL A 362 9.07 -8.71 16.57
C VAL A 362 7.71 -9.20 16.09
N LEU A 363 7.61 -10.46 15.65
CA LEU A 363 6.37 -11.08 15.14
C LEU A 363 5.80 -12.13 16.12
N ALA A 364 6.34 -12.23 17.33
CA ALA A 364 6.01 -13.24 18.34
C ALA A 364 4.75 -12.85 19.17
#